data_0d1f1f9bf91c299cb67274acd6e626e9
#
_entry.id   0d1f1f9bf91c299cb67274acd6e626e9
#
_cell.length_a   1.000
_cell.length_b   1.000
_cell.length_c   1.000
_cell.angle_alpha   90.00
_cell.angle_beta   90.00
_cell.angle_gamma   90.00
#
_symmetry.space_group_name_H-M   'P 1'
#
loop_
_entity.id
_entity.type
_entity.pdbx_description
1 polymer ?
#
loop_
_entity_poly.entity_id
_entity_poly.type
_entity_poly.pdbx_seq_one_letter_code
_entity_poly.pdbx_strand_id
1 'polypeptide(L)'
;MQLTKWAHALAESLLADSLPRRWAHSQRVYSQALTLAPALGEDAELLAAAAIAHDIGYAQAAVDTGQHMIDGARYLRDVVGADPRLCSIVAFHTSSSWEASELGLEDALSEFGPTEPELVDAITYCDLTSGPVGDLVDPAERLSEVLERYGPEHVVFRAVSAARPELMARVARVRQRAEAVMAKLS
;
A
#
# COMPACT_ATOMS: atom_id res chain seq x y z
N MET A 1 9.79 7.46 -14.33
CA MET A 1 11.19 7.08 -14.00
C MET A 1 11.86 8.00 -12.96
N GLN A 2 11.60 9.29 -12.95
CA GLN A 2 12.20 10.21 -11.96
C GLN A 2 11.50 10.12 -10.60
N LEU A 3 10.16 10.05 -10.58
CA LEU A 3 9.36 9.91 -9.37
C LEU A 3 9.68 8.59 -8.64
N THR A 4 9.73 7.49 -9.37
CA THR A 4 10.05 6.17 -8.80
C THR A 4 11.45 6.10 -8.19
N LYS A 5 12.47 6.69 -8.84
CA LYS A 5 13.84 6.74 -8.31
C LYS A 5 13.91 7.54 -7.02
N TRP A 6 13.22 8.68 -6.98
CA TRP A 6 13.14 9.51 -5.79
C TRP A 6 12.43 8.77 -4.64
N ALA A 7 11.27 8.18 -4.90
CA ALA A 7 10.51 7.43 -3.90
C ALA A 7 11.31 6.24 -3.35
N HIS A 8 12.06 5.54 -4.23
CA HIS A 8 12.92 4.44 -3.81
C HIS A 8 14.03 4.91 -2.88
N ALA A 9 14.76 5.97 -3.25
CA ALA A 9 15.83 6.51 -2.40
C ALA A 9 15.29 7.01 -1.04
N LEU A 10 14.11 7.63 -1.04
CA LEU A 10 13.43 8.06 0.19
C LEU A 10 13.09 6.86 1.08
N ALA A 11 12.38 5.86 0.55
CA ALA A 11 11.97 4.67 1.30
C ALA A 11 13.18 3.87 1.81
N GLU A 12 14.22 3.73 1.00
CA GLU A 12 15.49 3.10 1.39
C GLU A 12 16.12 3.82 2.59
N SER A 13 16.21 5.15 2.54
CA SER A 13 16.80 5.96 3.62
C SER A 13 16.03 5.88 4.93
N LEU A 14 14.72 5.64 4.87
CA LEU A 14 13.85 5.57 6.05
C LEU A 14 13.74 4.15 6.62
N LEU A 15 13.79 3.11 5.78
CA LEU A 15 13.44 1.75 6.15
C LEU A 15 14.61 0.77 6.17
N ALA A 16 15.62 0.93 5.29
CA ALA A 16 16.58 -0.15 5.03
C ALA A 16 17.35 -0.58 6.28
N ASP A 17 17.90 0.36 7.03
CA ASP A 17 18.74 0.07 8.20
C ASP A 17 17.91 -0.23 9.46
N SER A 18 16.83 0.55 9.69
CA SER A 18 16.05 0.48 10.92
C SER A 18 14.93 -0.57 10.88
N LEU A 19 14.39 -0.87 9.71
CA LEU A 19 13.24 -1.75 9.49
C LEU A 19 13.47 -2.71 8.30
N PRO A 20 14.52 -3.54 8.30
CA PRO A 20 14.94 -4.31 7.11
C PRO A 20 13.87 -5.28 6.59
N ARG A 21 12.99 -5.80 7.45
CA ARG A 21 11.85 -6.63 7.01
C ARG A 21 10.79 -5.81 6.27
N ARG A 22 10.52 -4.57 6.72
CA ARG A 22 9.62 -3.65 6.03
C ARG A 22 10.21 -3.23 4.69
N TRP A 23 11.51 -2.96 4.67
CA TRP A 23 12.21 -2.66 3.43
C TRP A 23 12.10 -3.80 2.41
N ALA A 24 12.35 -5.05 2.82
CA ALA A 24 12.21 -6.23 1.96
C ALA A 24 10.76 -6.39 1.44
N HIS A 25 9.77 -6.16 2.29
CA HIS A 25 8.35 -6.14 1.90
C HIS A 25 8.07 -5.04 0.87
N SER A 26 8.45 -3.79 1.15
CA SER A 26 8.23 -2.65 0.22
C SER A 26 8.88 -2.87 -1.15
N GLN A 27 10.07 -3.47 -1.19
CA GLN A 27 10.72 -3.85 -2.45
C GLN A 27 9.90 -4.91 -3.23
N ARG A 28 9.25 -5.86 -2.54
CA ARG A 28 8.37 -6.83 -3.20
C ARG A 28 7.10 -6.16 -3.71
N VAL A 29 6.47 -5.28 -2.90
CA VAL A 29 5.28 -4.51 -3.32
C VAL A 29 5.60 -3.67 -4.56
N TYR A 30 6.75 -3.02 -4.59
CA TYR A 30 7.26 -2.31 -5.75
C TYR A 30 7.44 -3.22 -6.97
N SER A 31 8.03 -4.39 -6.79
CA SER A 31 8.21 -5.35 -7.88
C SER A 31 6.86 -5.81 -8.46
N GLN A 32 5.85 -6.00 -7.63
CA GLN A 32 4.49 -6.31 -8.08
C GLN A 32 3.87 -5.15 -8.86
N ALA A 33 4.06 -3.89 -8.41
CA ALA A 33 3.58 -2.72 -9.13
C ALA A 33 4.14 -2.63 -10.55
N LEU A 34 5.41 -2.98 -10.75
CA LEU A 34 6.02 -3.01 -12.08
C LEU A 34 5.36 -4.02 -13.02
N THR A 35 4.84 -5.13 -12.50
CA THR A 35 4.10 -6.12 -13.32
C THR A 35 2.77 -5.60 -13.84
N LEU A 36 2.19 -4.61 -13.17
CA LEU A 36 0.93 -3.97 -13.54
C LEU A 36 1.09 -2.80 -14.52
N ALA A 37 2.32 -2.38 -14.81
CA ALA A 37 2.59 -1.23 -15.68
C ALA A 37 1.83 -1.24 -17.02
N PRO A 38 1.72 -2.38 -17.75
CA PRO A 38 0.95 -2.42 -18.99
C PRO A 38 -0.54 -2.14 -18.83
N ALA A 39 -1.10 -2.42 -17.64
CA ALA A 39 -2.52 -2.22 -17.35
C ALA A 39 -2.84 -0.82 -16.83
N LEU A 40 -1.85 -0.05 -16.40
CA LEU A 40 -2.01 1.26 -15.78
C LEU A 40 -1.59 2.44 -16.66
N GLY A 41 -0.84 2.19 -17.76
CA GLY A 41 -0.43 3.25 -18.66
C GLY A 41 0.35 4.37 -17.96
N GLU A 42 -0.18 5.60 -18.02
CA GLU A 42 0.48 6.79 -17.44
C GLU A 42 0.58 6.74 -15.90
N ASP A 43 -0.30 6.02 -15.23
CA ASP A 43 -0.30 5.90 -13.77
C ASP A 43 0.69 4.84 -13.23
N ALA A 44 1.37 4.11 -14.12
CA ALA A 44 2.31 3.05 -13.72
C ALA A 44 3.47 3.58 -12.85
N GLU A 45 4.02 4.76 -13.16
CA GLU A 45 5.09 5.38 -12.38
C GLU A 45 4.60 5.83 -11.02
N LEU A 46 3.38 6.34 -10.94
CA LEU A 46 2.75 6.78 -9.69
C LEU A 46 2.48 5.58 -8.77
N LEU A 47 1.91 4.48 -9.30
CA LEU A 47 1.72 3.26 -8.54
C LEU A 47 3.05 2.70 -8.03
N ALA A 48 4.09 2.64 -8.87
CA ALA A 48 5.39 2.13 -8.49
C ALA A 48 6.02 2.97 -7.35
N ALA A 49 5.87 4.30 -7.40
CA ALA A 49 6.33 5.20 -6.34
C ALA A 49 5.53 4.99 -5.04
N ALA A 50 4.21 4.83 -5.13
CA ALA A 50 3.36 4.54 -3.98
C ALA A 50 3.72 3.18 -3.36
N ALA A 51 3.96 2.16 -4.18
CA ALA A 51 4.28 0.81 -3.76
C ALA A 51 5.57 0.74 -2.93
N ILE A 52 6.62 1.44 -3.34
CA ILE A 52 7.87 1.45 -2.55
C ILE A 52 7.75 2.29 -1.28
N ALA A 53 6.88 3.31 -1.26
CA ALA A 53 6.75 4.26 -0.17
C ALA A 53 5.58 3.99 0.80
N HIS A 54 4.70 2.99 0.53
CA HIS A 54 3.44 2.82 1.29
C HIS A 54 3.65 2.60 2.79
N ASP A 55 4.74 1.99 3.18
CA ASP A 55 5.09 1.62 4.56
C ASP A 55 6.06 2.60 5.26
N ILE A 56 6.43 3.74 4.64
CA ILE A 56 7.39 4.69 5.26
C ILE A 56 6.90 5.27 6.59
N GLY A 57 5.60 5.28 6.84
CA GLY A 57 5.01 5.73 8.11
C GLY A 57 5.40 4.89 9.33
N TYR A 58 6.00 3.71 9.14
CA TYR A 58 6.62 2.96 10.24
C TYR A 58 7.97 3.50 10.67
N ALA A 59 8.63 4.33 9.86
CA ALA A 59 9.91 4.91 10.21
C ALA A 59 9.75 5.94 11.34
N GLN A 60 10.68 5.92 12.30
CA GLN A 60 10.65 6.81 13.47
C GLN A 60 10.51 8.31 13.09
N ALA A 61 11.08 8.71 11.95
CA ALA A 61 11.00 10.08 11.44
C ALA A 61 9.60 10.48 10.95
N ALA A 62 8.72 9.52 10.66
CA ALA A 62 7.38 9.77 10.14
C ALA A 62 6.28 9.59 11.21
N VAL A 63 6.57 8.89 12.32
CA VAL A 63 5.56 8.55 13.33
C VAL A 63 4.97 9.80 14.01
N ASP A 64 3.64 9.95 13.92
CA ASP A 64 2.83 10.98 14.58
C ASP A 64 1.62 10.36 15.31
N THR A 65 0.73 9.70 14.57
CA THR A 65 -0.47 9.06 15.13
C THR A 65 -0.24 7.61 15.56
N GLY A 66 0.85 7.00 15.10
CA GLY A 66 1.13 5.57 15.20
C GLY A 66 0.37 4.73 14.15
N GLN A 67 -0.31 5.38 13.21
CA GLN A 67 -0.97 4.73 12.08
C GLN A 67 -0.18 5.00 10.80
N HIS A 68 0.58 4.01 10.36
CA HIS A 68 1.57 4.14 9.29
C HIS A 68 1.01 4.72 7.98
N MET A 69 -0.24 4.41 7.63
CA MET A 69 -0.87 4.93 6.43
C MET A 69 -1.10 6.45 6.51
N ILE A 70 -1.51 6.97 7.67
CA ILE A 70 -1.70 8.42 7.91
C ILE A 70 -0.34 9.10 8.07
N ASP A 71 0.52 8.53 8.89
CA ASP A 71 1.83 9.09 9.22
C ASP A 71 2.73 9.16 7.97
N GLY A 72 2.74 8.11 7.16
CA GLY A 72 3.45 8.07 5.89
C GLY A 72 2.94 9.09 4.88
N ALA A 73 1.63 9.21 4.75
CA ALA A 73 1.01 10.19 3.85
C ALA A 73 1.27 11.63 4.31
N ARG A 74 1.20 11.93 5.62
CA ARG A 74 1.58 13.23 6.19
C ARG A 74 3.05 13.54 5.95
N TYR A 75 3.95 12.59 6.18
CA TYR A 75 5.37 12.76 5.92
C TYR A 75 5.63 13.10 4.44
N LEU A 76 5.00 12.38 3.52
CA LEU A 76 5.08 12.66 2.09
C LEU A 76 4.59 14.07 1.75
N ARG A 77 3.45 14.50 2.30
CA ARG A 77 2.85 15.81 2.05
C ARG A 77 3.65 16.95 2.68
N ASP A 78 3.91 16.85 3.99
CA ASP A 78 4.32 17.99 4.81
C ASP A 78 5.83 18.14 4.91
N VAL A 79 6.58 17.03 4.83
CA VAL A 79 8.04 17.05 4.95
C VAL A 79 8.72 17.09 3.58
N VAL A 80 8.23 16.30 2.63
CA VAL A 80 8.90 16.19 1.32
C VAL A 80 8.14 16.85 0.17
N GLY A 81 6.91 17.32 0.39
CA GLY A 81 6.11 18.05 -0.63
C GLY A 81 5.74 17.18 -1.82
N ALA A 82 5.40 15.91 -1.60
CA ALA A 82 5.05 14.97 -2.65
C ALA A 82 3.71 15.28 -3.31
N ASP A 83 3.51 14.71 -4.50
CA ASP A 83 2.27 14.82 -5.25
C ASP A 83 1.07 14.35 -4.40
N PRO A 84 -0.04 15.11 -4.35
CA PRO A 84 -1.23 14.74 -3.58
C PRO A 84 -1.81 13.37 -3.95
N ARG A 85 -1.73 12.95 -5.22
CA ARG A 85 -2.17 11.60 -5.65
C ARG A 85 -1.33 10.50 -5.00
N LEU A 86 0.00 10.72 -4.91
CA LEU A 86 0.89 9.78 -4.21
C LEU A 86 0.53 9.67 -2.73
N CYS A 87 0.32 10.80 -2.06
CA CYS A 87 -0.10 10.83 -0.66
C CYS A 87 -1.43 10.09 -0.45
N SER A 88 -2.40 10.30 -1.36
CA SER A 88 -3.69 9.61 -1.32
C SER A 88 -3.55 8.09 -1.45
N ILE A 89 -2.77 7.60 -2.40
CA ILE A 89 -2.56 6.14 -2.57
C ILE A 89 -1.94 5.54 -1.30
N VAL A 90 -0.93 6.22 -0.71
CA VAL A 90 -0.29 5.78 0.53
C VAL A 90 -1.27 5.82 1.71
N ALA A 91 -2.11 6.85 1.83
CA ALA A 91 -3.10 6.95 2.90
C ALA A 91 -4.18 5.85 2.82
N PHE A 92 -4.62 5.48 1.63
CA PHE A 92 -5.77 4.59 1.44
C PHE A 92 -5.41 3.16 1.01
N HIS A 93 -4.14 2.76 1.13
CA HIS A 93 -3.76 1.40 0.74
C HIS A 93 -4.39 0.33 1.66
N THR A 94 -4.66 -0.81 1.09
CA THR A 94 -5.14 -2.05 1.73
C THR A 94 -6.34 -1.84 2.68
N SER A 95 -6.19 -2.01 3.99
CA SER A 95 -7.25 -1.94 5.01
C SER A 95 -7.35 -0.58 5.71
N SER A 96 -6.64 0.45 5.24
CA SER A 96 -6.49 1.75 5.91
C SER A 96 -7.82 2.39 6.36
N SER A 97 -8.85 2.37 5.50
CA SER A 97 -10.15 2.97 5.85
C SER A 97 -10.86 2.24 6.99
N TRP A 98 -10.73 0.92 7.06
CA TRP A 98 -11.30 0.11 8.14
C TRP A 98 -10.51 0.30 9.44
N GLU A 99 -9.18 0.37 9.37
CA GLU A 99 -8.34 0.66 10.54
C GLU A 99 -8.60 2.06 11.09
N ALA A 100 -8.70 3.06 10.23
CA ALA A 100 -9.06 4.42 10.63
C ALA A 100 -10.43 4.47 11.31
N SER A 101 -11.43 3.75 10.79
CA SER A 101 -12.76 3.69 11.39
C SER A 101 -12.75 3.03 12.77
N GLU A 102 -12.02 1.94 12.95
CA GLU A 102 -11.87 1.27 14.26
C GLU A 102 -11.21 2.16 15.32
N LEU A 103 -10.43 3.17 14.88
CA LEU A 103 -9.65 4.05 15.74
C LEU A 103 -10.24 5.46 15.90
N GLY A 104 -11.31 5.79 15.16
CA GLY A 104 -11.87 7.15 15.13
C GLY A 104 -10.94 8.15 14.45
N LEU A 105 -10.22 7.72 13.41
CA LEU A 105 -9.25 8.52 12.66
C LEU A 105 -9.72 8.83 11.22
N GLU A 106 -11.03 8.70 10.94
CA GLU A 106 -11.59 8.96 9.62
C GLU A 106 -11.31 10.39 9.15
N ASP A 107 -11.39 11.38 10.05
CA ASP A 107 -11.09 12.79 9.74
C ASP A 107 -9.62 12.95 9.31
N ALA A 108 -8.69 12.31 10.02
CA ALA A 108 -7.27 12.35 9.68
C ALA A 108 -6.97 11.65 8.34
N LEU A 109 -7.66 10.55 8.04
CA LEU A 109 -7.54 9.87 6.74
C LEU A 109 -8.14 10.72 5.62
N SER A 110 -9.25 11.42 5.87
CA SER A 110 -9.95 12.26 4.89
C SER A 110 -9.13 13.46 4.39
N GLU A 111 -8.05 13.83 5.10
CA GLU A 111 -7.09 14.85 4.65
C GLU A 111 -6.50 14.53 3.25
N PHE A 112 -6.51 13.25 2.83
CA PHE A 112 -5.85 12.75 1.62
C PHE A 112 -6.81 12.37 0.49
N GLY A 113 -8.14 12.56 0.65
CA GLY A 113 -9.12 12.27 -0.39
C GLY A 113 -9.25 13.36 -1.45
N PRO A 114 -9.99 13.12 -2.54
CA PRO A 114 -10.61 11.86 -2.94
C PRO A 114 -9.59 10.84 -3.48
N THR A 115 -9.93 9.56 -3.37
CA THR A 115 -9.09 8.47 -3.89
C THR A 115 -9.42 8.11 -5.33
N GLU A 116 -8.46 7.51 -6.01
CA GLU A 116 -8.66 6.88 -7.31
C GLU A 116 -8.84 5.37 -7.11
N PRO A 117 -10.08 4.84 -7.24
CA PRO A 117 -10.37 3.45 -6.89
C PRO A 117 -9.48 2.43 -7.58
N GLU A 118 -9.10 2.70 -8.84
CA GLU A 118 -8.25 1.80 -9.62
C GLU A 118 -6.83 1.70 -9.06
N LEU A 119 -6.28 2.82 -8.58
CA LEU A 119 -4.95 2.84 -7.96
C LEU A 119 -4.97 2.27 -6.55
N VAL A 120 -6.06 2.47 -5.80
CA VAL A 120 -6.26 1.81 -4.50
C VAL A 120 -6.40 0.30 -4.65
N ASP A 121 -7.13 -0.18 -5.66
CA ASP A 121 -7.19 -1.60 -6.00
C ASP A 121 -5.80 -2.16 -6.34
N ALA A 122 -5.04 -1.44 -7.17
CA ALA A 122 -3.73 -1.86 -7.63
C ALA A 122 -2.70 -1.93 -6.48
N ILE A 123 -2.63 -0.92 -5.60
CA ILE A 123 -1.74 -0.97 -4.44
C ILE A 123 -2.15 -2.06 -3.46
N THR A 124 -3.44 -2.27 -3.24
CA THR A 124 -3.96 -3.37 -2.42
C THR A 124 -3.53 -4.74 -2.96
N TYR A 125 -3.64 -4.94 -4.27
CA TYR A 125 -3.16 -6.17 -4.92
C TYR A 125 -1.66 -6.38 -4.71
N CYS A 126 -0.86 -5.34 -4.93
CA CYS A 126 0.60 -5.40 -4.78
C CYS A 126 1.00 -5.75 -3.34
N ASP A 127 0.38 -5.13 -2.35
CA ASP A 127 0.64 -5.37 -0.93
C ASP A 127 0.22 -6.80 -0.53
N LEU A 128 -0.99 -7.22 -0.86
CA LEU A 128 -1.52 -8.53 -0.50
C LEU A 128 -0.84 -9.71 -1.23
N THR A 129 -0.17 -9.47 -2.35
CA THR A 129 0.67 -10.48 -3.02
C THR A 129 2.12 -10.48 -2.56
N SER A 130 2.45 -9.67 -1.56
CA SER A 130 3.81 -9.50 -1.02
C SER A 130 3.89 -9.93 0.43
N GLY A 131 4.76 -10.88 0.72
CA GLY A 131 4.99 -11.36 2.08
C GLY A 131 5.87 -10.44 2.92
N PRO A 132 5.87 -10.62 4.26
CA PRO A 132 6.57 -9.73 5.19
C PRO A 132 8.11 -9.80 5.12
N VAL A 133 8.64 -10.75 4.37
CA VAL A 133 10.09 -10.92 4.14
C VAL A 133 10.47 -10.72 2.67
N GLY A 134 9.55 -10.21 1.85
CA GLY A 134 9.78 -9.92 0.44
C GLY A 134 9.55 -11.10 -0.51
N ASP A 135 8.89 -12.13 -0.05
CA ASP A 135 8.42 -13.28 -0.85
C ASP A 135 7.11 -12.98 -1.57
N LEU A 136 6.78 -13.80 -2.57
CA LEU A 136 5.48 -13.77 -3.24
C LEU A 136 4.53 -14.69 -2.49
N VAL A 137 3.32 -14.20 -2.17
CA VAL A 137 2.32 -14.95 -1.41
C VAL A 137 0.94 -14.90 -2.06
N ASP A 138 0.09 -15.86 -1.74
CA ASP A 138 -1.32 -15.80 -2.09
C ASP A 138 -2.06 -14.78 -1.19
N PRO A 139 -2.92 -13.90 -1.76
CA PRO A 139 -3.64 -12.90 -0.98
C PRO A 139 -4.51 -13.46 0.14
N ALA A 140 -5.15 -14.62 -0.05
CA ALA A 140 -5.99 -15.23 0.99
C ALA A 140 -5.13 -15.79 2.12
N GLU A 141 -3.98 -16.39 1.81
CA GLU A 141 -2.99 -16.84 2.79
C GLU A 141 -2.39 -15.66 3.56
N ARG A 142 -2.07 -14.56 2.85
CA ARG A 142 -1.55 -13.32 3.46
C ARG A 142 -2.54 -12.73 4.48
N LEU A 143 -3.83 -12.63 4.11
CA LEU A 143 -4.86 -12.15 5.03
C LEU A 143 -5.03 -13.09 6.24
N SER A 144 -4.96 -14.39 6.04
CA SER A 144 -5.04 -15.36 7.14
C SER A 144 -3.85 -15.23 8.11
N GLU A 145 -2.63 -15.05 7.57
CA GLU A 145 -1.43 -14.82 8.37
C GLU A 145 -1.53 -13.54 9.21
N VAL A 146 -2.07 -12.45 8.64
CA VAL A 146 -2.32 -11.20 9.37
C VAL A 146 -3.29 -11.43 10.53
N LEU A 147 -4.41 -12.12 10.29
CA LEU A 147 -5.39 -12.42 11.33
C LEU A 147 -4.82 -13.29 12.45
N GLU A 148 -4.00 -14.28 12.12
CA GLU A 148 -3.33 -15.14 13.11
C GLU A 148 -2.33 -14.35 13.95
N ARG A 149 -1.59 -13.41 13.34
CA ARG A 149 -0.57 -12.60 14.01
C ARG A 149 -1.15 -11.68 15.07
N TYR A 150 -2.26 -11.03 14.77
CA TYR A 150 -2.80 -9.98 15.64
C TYR A 150 -3.84 -10.46 16.64
N GLY A 151 -4.60 -11.50 16.35
CA GLY A 151 -5.65 -11.99 17.22
C GLY A 151 -6.88 -11.07 17.34
N PRO A 152 -8.02 -11.59 17.86
CA PRO A 152 -9.35 -10.96 17.74
C PRO A 152 -9.50 -9.62 18.46
N GLU A 153 -8.74 -9.37 19.53
CA GLU A 153 -8.84 -8.13 20.30
C GLU A 153 -8.06 -6.95 19.69
N HIS A 154 -7.25 -7.23 18.67
CA HIS A 154 -6.42 -6.20 18.04
C HIS A 154 -7.20 -5.46 16.95
N VAL A 155 -6.98 -4.14 16.82
CA VAL A 155 -7.63 -3.30 15.81
C VAL A 155 -7.43 -3.83 14.38
N VAL A 156 -6.21 -4.24 14.05
CA VAL A 156 -5.87 -4.80 12.72
C VAL A 156 -6.69 -6.06 12.43
N PHE A 157 -6.89 -6.95 13.43
CA PHE A 157 -7.70 -8.14 13.23
C PHE A 157 -9.15 -7.78 12.87
N ARG A 158 -9.78 -6.86 13.62
CA ARG A 158 -11.17 -6.45 13.37
C ARG A 158 -11.29 -5.75 12.02
N ALA A 159 -10.40 -4.82 11.73
CA ALA A 159 -10.38 -4.08 10.47
C ALA A 159 -10.20 -5.01 9.27
N VAL A 160 -9.19 -5.88 9.29
CA VAL A 160 -8.91 -6.84 8.20
C VAL A 160 -10.02 -7.86 8.07
N SER A 161 -10.60 -8.35 9.16
CA SER A 161 -11.75 -9.27 9.10
C SER A 161 -12.95 -8.63 8.40
N ALA A 162 -13.27 -7.38 8.73
CA ALA A 162 -14.36 -6.63 8.09
C ALA A 162 -14.03 -6.30 6.61
N ALA A 163 -12.79 -5.94 6.32
CA ALA A 163 -12.33 -5.56 4.98
C ALA A 163 -12.18 -6.76 4.04
N ARG A 164 -11.97 -7.97 4.54
CA ARG A 164 -11.56 -9.15 3.75
C ARG A 164 -12.38 -9.39 2.48
N PRO A 165 -13.72 -9.33 2.47
CA PRO A 165 -14.48 -9.53 1.23
C PRO A 165 -14.14 -8.49 0.16
N GLU A 166 -14.04 -7.21 0.54
CA GLU A 166 -13.71 -6.13 -0.40
C GLU A 166 -12.24 -6.20 -0.84
N LEU A 167 -11.31 -6.51 0.05
CA LEU A 167 -9.89 -6.70 -0.30
C LEU A 167 -9.72 -7.79 -1.35
N MET A 168 -10.42 -8.93 -1.19
CA MET A 168 -10.39 -10.00 -2.20
C MET A 168 -11.08 -9.60 -3.51
N ALA A 169 -12.14 -8.79 -3.45
CA ALA A 169 -12.77 -8.24 -4.64
C ALA A 169 -11.83 -7.28 -5.40
N ARG A 170 -11.06 -6.42 -4.70
CA ARG A 170 -10.02 -5.57 -5.30
C ARG A 170 -8.96 -6.41 -6.03
N VAL A 171 -8.46 -7.45 -5.38
CA VAL A 171 -7.51 -8.40 -5.99
C VAL A 171 -8.08 -9.01 -7.28
N ALA A 172 -9.34 -9.46 -7.26
CA ALA A 172 -9.99 -10.04 -8.44
C ALA A 172 -10.13 -9.03 -9.59
N ARG A 173 -10.52 -7.77 -9.29
CA ARG A 173 -10.61 -6.69 -10.30
C ARG A 173 -9.26 -6.42 -10.98
N VAL A 174 -8.18 -6.37 -10.20
CA VAL A 174 -6.83 -6.13 -10.75
C VAL A 174 -6.38 -7.30 -11.64
N ARG A 175 -6.57 -8.55 -11.20
CA ARG A 175 -6.26 -9.74 -12.00
C ARG A 175 -7.01 -9.73 -13.33
N GLN A 176 -8.30 -9.45 -13.30
CA GLN A 176 -9.14 -9.38 -14.51
C GLN A 176 -8.65 -8.29 -15.49
N ARG A 177 -8.28 -7.10 -14.98
CA ARG A 177 -7.73 -6.03 -15.82
C ARG A 177 -6.41 -6.42 -16.45
N ALA A 178 -5.49 -6.99 -15.68
CA ALA A 178 -4.19 -7.43 -16.16
C ALA A 178 -4.33 -8.50 -17.26
N GLU A 179 -5.17 -9.51 -17.06
CA GLU A 179 -5.47 -10.55 -18.04
C GLU A 179 -6.07 -9.96 -19.34
N ALA A 180 -7.01 -9.03 -19.21
CA ALA A 180 -7.63 -8.37 -20.38
C ALA A 180 -6.64 -7.55 -21.21
N VAL A 181 -5.64 -6.95 -20.57
CA VAL A 181 -4.57 -6.21 -21.28
C VAL A 181 -3.62 -7.19 -21.96
N MET A 182 -3.19 -8.25 -21.28
CA MET A 182 -2.30 -9.26 -21.86
C MET A 182 -2.94 -9.97 -23.06
N ALA A 183 -4.23 -10.27 -23.01
CA ALA A 183 -4.97 -10.85 -24.13
C ALA A 183 -5.05 -9.94 -25.38
N LYS A 184 -4.90 -8.63 -25.21
CA LYS A 184 -4.88 -7.67 -26.34
C LYS A 184 -3.48 -7.49 -26.94
N LEU A 185 -2.44 -7.87 -26.21
CA LEU A 185 -1.03 -7.76 -26.64
C LEU A 185 -0.50 -9.06 -27.28
N SER A 186 -1.27 -10.15 -27.15
CA SER A 186 -0.99 -11.47 -27.76
C SER A 186 -1.62 -11.58 -29.15
#